data_0690bfebc5fba0fb3307165d45d8d721
#
_entry.id   0690bfebc5fba0fb3307165d45d8d721
#
_cell.length_a   1.000
_cell.length_b   1.000
_cell.length_c   1.000
_cell.angle_alpha   90.00
_cell.angle_beta   90.00
_cell.angle_gamma   90.00
#
_symmetry.space_group_name_H-M   'P 1'
#
loop_
_entity.id
_entity.type
_entity.pdbx_description
1 polymer ?
#
loop_
_entity_poly.entity_id
_entity_poly.type
_entity_poly.pdbx_seq_one_letter_code
_entity_poly.pdbx_strand_id
1 'polypeptide(L)'
;MSDQRVTLDILAPSHSQLPVASYFDAELFAREKRLLFGAAPRYVGHGLAVPELGDFQTLAAEGDGRVLLRTESGLRLLSNVCRHRQAVMLRGRGQTGSRIVCPLHRWTYDLTGELVGAPHFDDDPCRGLASYPLQSWNGMAFETPRGDGAGRDVAAELAGIGPAADLDFTGYAFDSVHLHECDYNWKTFIEVYLEDYHVAPAHPGLGGFVSCDDLRWEFGLHHSVQTVGPKNELAKPGSPAYRKWHDAVLAYRQGRFADPVPRHGAIWLTCYPATMVEWYPHVLVVSTLHPRGPQKTLNVVEFYYPEDIHAFEREFVEAEQAAYWETCGEDDEIALRMDAGRRALMERGDDDAGPYQSPMEDGMQQFHEWYAREMQRTR
;
A
#
# COMPACT_ATOMS: atom_id res chain seq x y z
N MET A 1 8.81 1.28 -36.68
CA MET A 1 9.89 0.32 -36.38
C MET A 1 10.80 0.76 -35.22
N SER A 2 10.76 2.02 -34.79
CA SER A 2 11.52 2.52 -33.63
C SER A 2 10.95 2.11 -32.26
N ASP A 3 9.61 2.02 -32.18
CA ASP A 3 8.88 1.72 -30.92
C ASP A 3 9.17 0.34 -30.32
N GLN A 4 9.30 -0.70 -31.16
CA GLN A 4 9.57 -2.05 -30.65
C GLN A 4 10.99 -2.21 -30.09
N ARG A 5 11.96 -1.47 -30.62
CA ARG A 5 13.35 -1.53 -30.12
C ARG A 5 13.49 -0.86 -28.75
N VAL A 6 12.90 0.33 -28.57
CA VAL A 6 12.93 1.05 -27.30
C VAL A 6 12.25 0.21 -26.19
N THR A 7 11.11 -0.40 -26.50
CA THR A 7 10.40 -1.26 -25.54
C THR A 7 11.19 -2.51 -25.17
N LEU A 8 11.91 -3.12 -26.12
CA LEU A 8 12.74 -4.30 -25.87
C LEU A 8 14.01 -3.96 -25.03
N ASP A 9 14.62 -2.81 -25.30
CA ASP A 9 15.81 -2.37 -24.55
C ASP A 9 15.45 -2.03 -23.07
N ILE A 10 14.28 -1.45 -22.83
CA ILE A 10 13.76 -1.20 -21.48
C ILE A 10 13.47 -2.51 -20.72
N LEU A 11 13.06 -3.56 -21.43
CA LEU A 11 12.67 -4.85 -20.84
C LEU A 11 13.78 -5.88 -20.79
N ALA A 12 14.97 -5.58 -21.32
CA ALA A 12 16.10 -6.49 -21.28
C ALA A 12 16.54 -6.73 -19.82
N PRO A 13 16.84 -7.97 -19.40
CA PRO A 13 17.42 -8.23 -18.08
C PRO A 13 18.71 -7.42 -17.96
N SER A 14 18.74 -6.49 -17.02
CA SER A 14 19.86 -5.58 -16.77
C SER A 14 20.44 -5.84 -15.38
N HIS A 15 21.75 -5.82 -15.26
CA HIS A 15 22.43 -5.75 -13.98
C HIS A 15 22.53 -4.30 -13.46
N SER A 16 21.83 -3.39 -14.07
CA SER A 16 21.73 -1.97 -13.73
C SER A 16 20.27 -1.56 -13.53
N GLN A 17 20.08 -0.36 -13.02
CA GLN A 17 18.76 0.25 -12.81
C GLN A 17 17.99 0.40 -14.13
N LEU A 18 16.70 0.70 -14.03
CA LEU A 18 15.81 0.86 -15.19
C LEU A 18 16.25 2.08 -16.04
N PRO A 19 16.08 2.01 -17.38
CA PRO A 19 16.34 3.14 -18.25
C PRO A 19 15.52 4.38 -17.88
N VAL A 20 16.11 5.58 -17.96
CA VAL A 20 15.47 6.83 -17.53
C VAL A 20 14.14 7.12 -18.25
N ALA A 21 14.02 6.74 -19.52
CA ALA A 21 12.76 6.89 -20.27
C ALA A 21 11.57 6.13 -19.64
N SER A 22 11.83 5.06 -18.89
CA SER A 22 10.78 4.24 -18.26
C SER A 22 9.96 5.01 -17.22
N TYR A 23 10.47 6.09 -16.67
CA TYR A 23 9.77 6.88 -15.65
C TYR A 23 8.84 7.96 -16.24
N PHE A 24 8.95 8.25 -17.54
CA PHE A 24 8.25 9.37 -18.18
C PHE A 24 7.35 8.95 -19.34
N ASP A 25 7.58 7.75 -19.91
CA ASP A 25 6.86 7.27 -21.10
C ASP A 25 5.41 6.95 -20.78
N ALA A 26 4.46 7.64 -21.45
CA ALA A 26 3.03 7.48 -21.24
C ALA A 26 2.48 6.16 -21.80
N GLU A 27 3.07 5.63 -22.89
CA GLU A 27 2.63 4.36 -23.47
C GLU A 27 3.08 3.19 -22.61
N LEU A 28 4.32 3.26 -22.09
CA LEU A 28 4.83 2.30 -21.14
C LEU A 28 3.98 2.32 -19.85
N PHE A 29 3.65 3.51 -19.33
CA PHE A 29 2.75 3.67 -18.20
C PHE A 29 1.38 3.03 -18.44
N ALA A 30 0.76 3.25 -19.61
CA ALA A 30 -0.50 2.61 -19.95
C ALA A 30 -0.38 1.07 -20.02
N ARG A 31 0.77 0.56 -20.43
CA ARG A 31 1.08 -0.88 -20.42
C ARG A 31 1.27 -1.41 -19.00
N GLU A 32 1.98 -0.70 -18.14
CA GLU A 32 2.12 -1.01 -16.69
C GLU A 32 0.74 -1.13 -16.03
N LYS A 33 -0.14 -0.15 -16.25
CA LYS A 33 -1.52 -0.17 -15.73
C LYS A 33 -2.27 -1.44 -16.13
N ARG A 34 -2.07 -1.93 -17.34
CA ARG A 34 -2.74 -3.14 -17.85
C ARG A 34 -2.11 -4.41 -17.30
N LEU A 35 -0.77 -4.54 -17.41
CA LEU A 35 -0.06 -5.79 -17.17
C LEU A 35 0.26 -6.01 -15.67
N LEU A 36 0.53 -4.95 -14.93
CA LEU A 36 0.91 -5.03 -13.52
C LEU A 36 -0.30 -4.78 -12.61
N PHE A 37 -0.91 -3.60 -12.69
CA PHE A 37 -2.00 -3.20 -11.79
C PHE A 37 -3.35 -3.85 -12.11
N GLY A 38 -3.66 -4.07 -13.39
CA GLY A 38 -4.89 -4.71 -13.83
C GLY A 38 -4.89 -6.23 -13.73
N ALA A 39 -3.71 -6.84 -13.56
CA ALA A 39 -3.54 -8.28 -13.57
C ALA A 39 -3.17 -8.88 -12.20
N ALA A 40 -2.69 -8.07 -11.26
CA ALA A 40 -2.35 -8.51 -9.90
C ALA A 40 -3.56 -8.40 -8.96
N PRO A 41 -3.62 -9.22 -7.89
CA PRO A 41 -4.49 -8.95 -6.75
C PRO A 41 -4.25 -7.55 -6.21
N ARG A 42 -5.32 -6.80 -5.96
CA ARG A 42 -5.23 -5.41 -5.53
C ARG A 42 -5.84 -5.25 -4.14
N TYR A 43 -5.06 -4.75 -3.21
CA TYR A 43 -5.55 -4.38 -1.88
C TYR A 43 -6.65 -3.32 -1.99
N VAL A 44 -7.74 -3.51 -1.24
CA VAL A 44 -8.91 -2.63 -1.27
C VAL A 44 -9.39 -2.22 0.12
N GLY A 45 -8.69 -2.62 1.17
CA GLY A 45 -8.95 -2.26 2.55
C GLY A 45 -8.87 -3.44 3.50
N HIS A 46 -8.99 -3.18 4.78
CA HIS A 46 -8.86 -4.16 5.86
C HIS A 46 -10.19 -4.37 6.61
N GLY A 47 -10.41 -5.58 7.08
CA GLY A 47 -11.60 -5.92 7.86
C GLY A 47 -11.79 -5.11 9.13
N LEU A 48 -10.70 -4.63 9.75
CA LEU A 48 -10.74 -3.77 10.94
C LEU A 48 -11.27 -2.36 10.66
N ALA A 49 -11.22 -1.90 9.40
CA ALA A 49 -11.83 -0.63 9.04
C ALA A 49 -13.37 -0.71 8.95
N VAL A 50 -13.92 -1.92 8.85
CA VAL A 50 -15.36 -2.21 8.78
C VAL A 50 -15.69 -3.40 9.72
N PRO A 51 -15.57 -3.25 11.05
CA PRO A 51 -15.67 -4.36 11.99
C PRO A 51 -17.09 -4.92 12.12
N GLU A 52 -18.12 -4.08 12.09
CA GLU A 52 -19.51 -4.44 12.40
C GLU A 52 -20.39 -4.59 11.15
N LEU A 53 -21.44 -5.41 11.24
CA LEU A 53 -22.41 -5.60 10.17
C LEU A 53 -22.98 -4.25 9.68
N GLY A 54 -22.85 -3.99 8.39
CA GLY A 54 -23.27 -2.75 7.75
C GLY A 54 -22.25 -1.61 7.82
N ASP A 55 -21.09 -1.84 8.45
CA ASP A 55 -19.98 -0.90 8.34
C ASP A 55 -19.44 -0.86 6.92
N PHE A 56 -19.03 0.31 6.48
CA PHE A 56 -18.50 0.52 5.15
C PHE A 56 -17.30 1.47 5.13
N GLN A 57 -16.46 1.27 4.11
CA GLN A 57 -15.40 2.21 3.72
C GLN A 57 -15.38 2.33 2.19
N THR A 58 -15.52 3.55 1.68
CA THR A 58 -15.42 3.80 0.23
C THR A 58 -13.95 3.85 -0.20
N LEU A 59 -13.69 3.50 -1.45
CA LEU A 59 -12.34 3.57 -2.01
C LEU A 59 -12.06 4.99 -2.50
N ALA A 60 -11.52 5.83 -1.62
CA ALA A 60 -11.23 7.24 -1.90
C ALA A 60 -10.30 7.42 -3.11
N ALA A 61 -9.31 6.53 -3.28
CA ALA A 61 -8.43 6.50 -4.45
C ALA A 61 -9.18 6.31 -5.78
N GLU A 62 -10.45 5.90 -5.76
CA GLU A 62 -11.30 5.68 -6.94
C GLU A 62 -12.47 6.68 -7.03
N GLY A 63 -12.39 7.79 -6.30
CA GLY A 63 -13.48 8.78 -6.23
C GLY A 63 -14.75 8.22 -5.63
N ASP A 64 -14.62 7.33 -4.64
CA ASP A 64 -15.71 6.63 -3.97
C ASP A 64 -16.56 5.72 -4.89
N GLY A 65 -16.04 5.34 -6.05
CA GLY A 65 -16.77 4.53 -7.04
C GLY A 65 -17.10 3.12 -6.58
N ARG A 66 -16.37 2.60 -5.58
CA ARG A 66 -16.60 1.29 -4.95
C ARG A 66 -16.56 1.40 -3.44
N VAL A 67 -17.11 0.39 -2.77
CA VAL A 67 -17.24 0.34 -1.32
C VAL A 67 -16.91 -1.05 -0.79
N LEU A 68 -16.01 -1.12 0.19
CA LEU A 68 -15.79 -2.29 1.04
C LEU A 68 -16.84 -2.27 2.15
N LEU A 69 -17.50 -3.40 2.38
CA LEU A 69 -18.66 -3.50 3.24
C LEU A 69 -18.61 -4.76 4.10
N ARG A 70 -18.98 -4.67 5.37
CA ARG A 70 -19.18 -5.82 6.25
C ARG A 70 -20.60 -6.38 6.08
N THR A 71 -20.68 -7.65 5.74
CA THR A 71 -21.93 -8.41 5.62
C THR A 71 -21.95 -9.60 6.57
N GLU A 72 -23.08 -10.28 6.72
CA GLU A 72 -23.16 -11.52 7.50
C GLU A 72 -22.22 -12.62 6.98
N SER A 73 -21.96 -12.64 5.68
CA SER A 73 -21.05 -13.61 5.05
C SER A 73 -19.58 -13.18 4.99
N GLY A 74 -19.22 -12.05 5.62
CA GLY A 74 -17.86 -11.48 5.60
C GLY A 74 -17.77 -10.19 4.78
N LEU A 75 -16.55 -9.87 4.31
CA LEU A 75 -16.30 -8.67 3.51
C LEU A 75 -16.85 -8.81 2.09
N ARG A 76 -17.41 -7.73 1.57
CA ARG A 76 -17.79 -7.59 0.16
C ARG A 76 -17.29 -6.29 -0.42
N LEU A 77 -16.87 -6.34 -1.68
CA LEU A 77 -16.57 -5.16 -2.48
C LEU A 77 -17.68 -4.99 -3.51
N LEU A 78 -18.40 -3.88 -3.44
CA LEU A 78 -19.52 -3.56 -4.32
C LEU A 78 -19.24 -2.26 -5.10
N SER A 79 -19.91 -2.12 -6.25
CA SER A 79 -20.05 -0.82 -6.90
C SER A 79 -20.83 0.12 -5.98
N ASN A 80 -20.31 1.29 -5.70
CA ASN A 80 -20.96 2.35 -4.93
C ASN A 80 -21.72 3.34 -5.83
N VAL A 81 -21.98 2.94 -7.07
CA VAL A 81 -22.65 3.76 -8.09
C VAL A 81 -24.06 3.21 -8.34
N CYS A 82 -25.06 4.01 -8.02
CA CYS A 82 -26.47 3.66 -8.19
C CYS A 82 -26.78 3.29 -9.64
N ARG A 83 -27.50 2.19 -9.86
CA ARG A 83 -27.85 1.66 -11.19
C ARG A 83 -28.91 2.48 -11.91
N HIS A 84 -29.55 3.46 -11.25
CA HIS A 84 -30.55 4.33 -11.86
C HIS A 84 -29.91 5.48 -12.65
N ARG A 85 -29.25 6.43 -11.95
CA ARG A 85 -28.67 7.65 -12.55
C ARG A 85 -27.20 7.88 -12.14
N GLN A 86 -26.47 6.82 -11.87
CA GLN A 86 -25.02 6.80 -11.59
C GLN A 86 -24.55 7.72 -10.45
N ALA A 87 -25.44 7.99 -9.47
CA ALA A 87 -25.04 8.72 -8.28
C ALA A 87 -24.14 7.86 -7.38
N VAL A 88 -23.06 8.43 -6.83
CA VAL A 88 -22.30 7.83 -5.73
C VAL A 88 -23.20 7.81 -4.50
N MET A 89 -23.32 6.65 -3.83
CA MET A 89 -24.29 6.44 -2.77
C MET A 89 -23.75 6.68 -1.36
N LEU A 90 -22.55 6.18 -1.08
CA LEU A 90 -21.87 6.27 0.21
C LEU A 90 -20.58 7.08 0.06
N ARG A 91 -20.13 7.73 1.14
CA ARG A 91 -18.88 8.50 1.13
C ARG A 91 -18.08 8.26 2.41
N GLY A 92 -16.77 8.12 2.27
CA GLY A 92 -15.86 7.93 3.36
C GLY A 92 -16.10 6.61 4.10
N ARG A 93 -16.17 6.67 5.42
CA ARG A 93 -16.38 5.53 6.30
C ARG A 93 -17.61 5.77 7.18
N GLY A 94 -18.36 4.71 7.46
CA GLY A 94 -19.54 4.82 8.31
C GLY A 94 -20.32 3.52 8.42
N GLN A 95 -21.57 3.66 8.86
CA GLN A 95 -22.50 2.55 9.11
C GLN A 95 -23.77 2.77 8.27
N THR A 96 -24.15 1.80 7.44
CA THR A 96 -25.34 1.89 6.59
C THR A 96 -26.53 1.05 7.09
N GLY A 97 -26.37 0.32 8.20
CA GLY A 97 -27.34 -0.63 8.72
C GLY A 97 -27.50 -1.84 7.79
N SER A 98 -28.72 -2.27 7.52
CA SER A 98 -28.99 -3.44 6.67
C SER A 98 -29.25 -3.09 5.20
N ARG A 99 -29.12 -1.83 4.78
CA ARG A 99 -29.48 -1.36 3.43
C ARG A 99 -28.55 -0.24 2.97
N ILE A 100 -28.27 -0.22 1.66
CA ILE A 100 -27.64 0.90 0.96
C ILE A 100 -28.74 1.67 0.24
N VAL A 101 -28.94 2.94 0.60
CA VAL A 101 -30.03 3.77 0.06
C VAL A 101 -29.45 4.92 -0.76
N CYS A 102 -29.78 4.95 -2.04
CA CYS A 102 -29.36 6.03 -2.93
C CYS A 102 -29.93 7.38 -2.46
N PRO A 103 -29.10 8.42 -2.28
CA PRO A 103 -29.58 9.72 -1.79
C PRO A 103 -30.48 10.45 -2.80
N LEU A 104 -30.41 10.09 -4.09
CA LEU A 104 -31.10 10.82 -5.15
C LEU A 104 -32.58 10.44 -5.28
N HIS A 105 -32.90 9.17 -5.57
CA HIS A 105 -34.26 8.69 -5.78
C HIS A 105 -34.66 7.54 -4.86
N ARG A 106 -33.90 7.30 -3.80
CA ARG A 106 -34.16 6.28 -2.78
C ARG A 106 -34.19 4.83 -3.29
N TRP A 107 -33.52 4.56 -4.43
CA TRP A 107 -33.26 3.18 -4.80
C TRP A 107 -32.48 2.51 -3.66
N THR A 108 -32.96 1.36 -3.26
CA THR A 108 -32.47 0.68 -2.06
C THR A 108 -31.92 -0.68 -2.43
N TYR A 109 -30.72 -0.95 -1.98
CA TYR A 109 -30.03 -2.22 -2.15
C TYR A 109 -29.81 -2.88 -0.79
N ASP A 110 -29.77 -4.19 -0.75
CA ASP A 110 -29.29 -4.89 0.44
C ASP A 110 -27.75 -4.90 0.47
N LEU A 111 -27.18 -5.51 1.55
CA LEU A 111 -25.72 -5.57 1.72
C LEU A 111 -25.03 -6.56 0.75
N THR A 112 -25.80 -7.34 -0.02
CA THR A 112 -25.25 -8.18 -1.11
C THR A 112 -25.20 -7.46 -2.44
N GLY A 113 -25.84 -6.29 -2.52
CA GLY A 113 -25.97 -5.47 -3.72
C GLY A 113 -27.23 -5.74 -4.53
N GLU A 114 -28.16 -6.58 -4.05
CA GLU A 114 -29.43 -6.80 -4.72
C GLU A 114 -30.36 -5.59 -4.56
N LEU A 115 -31.07 -5.22 -5.64
CA LEU A 115 -32.05 -4.17 -5.60
C LEU A 115 -33.30 -4.68 -4.86
N VAL A 116 -33.65 -4.04 -3.75
CA VAL A 116 -34.80 -4.42 -2.91
C VAL A 116 -35.89 -3.36 -2.88
N GLY A 117 -35.67 -2.22 -3.54
CA GLY A 117 -36.69 -1.16 -3.65
C GLY A 117 -36.33 -0.13 -4.72
N ALA A 118 -37.31 0.15 -5.59
CA ALA A 118 -37.23 1.16 -6.65
C ALA A 118 -38.54 1.96 -6.66
N PRO A 119 -38.65 3.06 -5.88
CA PRO A 119 -39.90 3.83 -5.79
C PRO A 119 -40.41 4.28 -7.16
N HIS A 120 -41.73 4.18 -7.37
CA HIS A 120 -42.45 4.54 -8.60
C HIS A 120 -42.14 3.67 -9.85
N PHE A 121 -41.52 2.52 -9.65
CA PHE A 121 -41.44 1.51 -10.69
C PHE A 121 -42.50 0.45 -10.45
N ASP A 122 -43.31 0.17 -11.45
CA ASP A 122 -44.36 -0.85 -11.36
C ASP A 122 -43.80 -2.26 -11.39
N ASP A 123 -42.73 -2.44 -12.16
CA ASP A 123 -41.97 -3.69 -12.25
C ASP A 123 -40.55 -3.55 -11.66
N ASP A 124 -39.98 -4.66 -11.15
CA ASP A 124 -38.60 -4.71 -10.70
C ASP A 124 -37.64 -4.47 -11.87
N PRO A 125 -36.83 -3.41 -11.86
CA PRO A 125 -35.84 -3.16 -12.91
C PRO A 125 -34.70 -4.18 -12.98
N CYS A 126 -34.61 -5.13 -12.04
CA CYS A 126 -33.57 -6.18 -11.96
C CYS A 126 -32.14 -5.61 -12.08
N ARG A 127 -31.81 -4.56 -11.34
CA ARG A 127 -30.56 -3.79 -11.46
C ARG A 127 -29.72 -3.81 -10.18
N GLY A 128 -29.22 -4.98 -9.78
CA GLY A 128 -28.28 -5.11 -8.67
C GLY A 128 -26.95 -4.38 -8.90
N LEU A 129 -26.23 -4.08 -7.82
CA LEU A 129 -24.87 -3.54 -7.84
C LEU A 129 -23.88 -4.62 -8.30
N ALA A 130 -22.85 -4.20 -9.03
CA ALA A 130 -21.76 -5.10 -9.37
C ALA A 130 -20.99 -5.48 -8.08
N SER A 131 -20.70 -6.76 -7.93
CA SER A 131 -19.83 -7.31 -6.88
C SER A 131 -18.50 -7.74 -7.48
N TYR A 132 -17.43 -7.58 -6.70
CA TYR A 132 -16.06 -7.90 -7.10
C TYR A 132 -15.52 -8.99 -6.16
N PRO A 133 -14.91 -10.06 -6.72
CA PRO A 133 -14.41 -11.15 -5.91
C PRO A 133 -13.22 -10.70 -5.05
N LEU A 134 -13.18 -11.18 -3.81
CA LEU A 134 -12.14 -10.90 -2.85
C LEU A 134 -11.41 -12.17 -2.45
N GLN A 135 -10.12 -12.05 -2.18
CA GLN A 135 -9.32 -12.97 -1.41
C GLN A 135 -8.78 -12.24 -0.17
N SER A 136 -8.34 -12.96 0.84
CA SER A 136 -7.93 -12.36 2.11
C SER A 136 -6.63 -12.94 2.63
N TRP A 137 -5.83 -12.08 3.25
CA TRP A 137 -4.66 -12.45 4.06
C TRP A 137 -4.60 -11.55 5.30
N ASN A 138 -4.52 -12.13 6.49
CA ASN A 138 -4.49 -11.42 7.79
C ASN A 138 -5.55 -10.31 7.94
N GLY A 139 -6.79 -10.53 7.44
CA GLY A 139 -7.85 -9.52 7.47
C GLY A 139 -7.79 -8.46 6.36
N MET A 140 -6.69 -8.37 5.63
CA MET A 140 -6.56 -7.56 4.42
C MET A 140 -7.40 -8.15 3.29
N ALA A 141 -8.15 -7.32 2.59
CA ALA A 141 -8.96 -7.72 1.45
C ALA A 141 -8.28 -7.34 0.13
N PHE A 142 -8.15 -8.31 -0.76
CA PHE A 142 -7.59 -8.11 -2.09
C PHE A 142 -8.63 -8.44 -3.15
N GLU A 143 -8.91 -7.50 -4.04
CA GLU A 143 -9.70 -7.79 -5.23
C GLU A 143 -8.95 -8.77 -6.13
N THR A 144 -9.64 -9.84 -6.52
CA THR A 144 -9.11 -10.80 -7.49
C THR A 144 -9.35 -10.28 -8.91
N PRO A 145 -8.31 -10.17 -9.77
CA PRO A 145 -8.48 -9.74 -11.15
C PRO A 145 -9.48 -10.63 -11.91
N ARG A 146 -10.26 -10.04 -12.83
CA ARG A 146 -11.16 -10.78 -13.71
C ARG A 146 -10.37 -11.26 -14.93
N GLY A 147 -10.57 -12.52 -15.33
CA GLY A 147 -9.95 -13.14 -16.52
C GLY A 147 -8.80 -14.07 -16.18
N ASP A 148 -7.92 -14.32 -17.13
CA ASP A 148 -6.83 -15.33 -17.05
C ASP A 148 -5.75 -15.01 -15.99
N GLY A 149 -5.79 -13.82 -15.38
CA GLY A 149 -4.93 -13.42 -14.26
C GLY A 149 -5.37 -13.93 -12.89
N ALA A 150 -6.43 -14.73 -12.82
CA ALA A 150 -7.04 -15.24 -11.58
C ALA A 150 -6.19 -16.27 -10.80
N GLY A 151 -4.93 -16.48 -11.18
CA GLY A 151 -4.09 -17.55 -10.64
C GLY A 151 -3.24 -17.20 -9.42
N ARG A 152 -3.20 -15.92 -8.97
CA ARG A 152 -2.41 -15.54 -7.80
C ARG A 152 -3.25 -15.66 -6.52
N ASP A 153 -2.77 -16.45 -5.57
CA ASP A 153 -3.32 -16.58 -4.23
C ASP A 153 -2.38 -15.88 -3.24
N VAL A 154 -2.78 -14.70 -2.77
CA VAL A 154 -1.97 -13.88 -1.86
C VAL A 154 -1.68 -14.62 -0.56
N ALA A 155 -2.64 -15.35 0.00
CA ALA A 155 -2.45 -16.09 1.24
C ALA A 155 -1.43 -17.22 1.06
N ALA A 156 -1.49 -17.95 -0.06
CA ALA A 156 -0.51 -18.99 -0.38
C ALA A 156 0.88 -18.41 -0.66
N GLU A 157 0.96 -17.26 -1.34
CA GLU A 157 2.23 -16.57 -1.64
C GLU A 157 2.93 -16.07 -0.37
N LEU A 158 2.18 -15.66 0.66
CA LEU A 158 2.69 -15.09 1.91
C LEU A 158 2.73 -16.07 3.08
N ALA A 159 2.27 -17.33 2.89
CA ALA A 159 2.14 -18.30 3.97
C ALA A 159 3.46 -18.68 4.67
N GLY A 160 4.61 -18.45 4.01
CA GLY A 160 5.92 -18.89 4.49
C GLY A 160 6.88 -17.75 4.85
N ILE A 161 6.42 -16.50 4.87
CA ILE A 161 7.32 -15.37 5.20
C ILE A 161 7.78 -15.43 6.65
N GLY A 162 9.07 -15.13 6.89
CA GLY A 162 9.71 -15.26 8.20
C GLY A 162 9.01 -14.49 9.32
N PRO A 163 8.68 -13.20 9.17
CA PRO A 163 8.04 -12.40 10.20
C PRO A 163 6.49 -12.43 10.16
N ALA A 164 5.87 -13.50 9.65
CA ALA A 164 4.40 -13.58 9.52
C ALA A 164 3.65 -13.31 10.83
N ALA A 165 4.22 -13.71 11.98
CA ALA A 165 3.61 -13.49 13.28
C ALA A 165 3.64 -12.02 13.74
N ASP A 166 4.63 -11.23 13.28
CA ASP A 166 4.74 -9.80 13.58
C ASP A 166 3.79 -8.98 12.69
N LEU A 167 3.40 -9.52 11.53
CA LEU A 167 2.46 -8.92 10.59
C LEU A 167 1.01 -9.40 10.80
N ASP A 168 0.69 -9.93 11.99
CA ASP A 168 -0.66 -10.34 12.37
C ASP A 168 -1.43 -9.14 12.97
N PHE A 169 -2.56 -8.80 12.38
CA PHE A 169 -3.45 -7.72 12.84
C PHE A 169 -4.38 -8.13 14.00
N THR A 170 -4.26 -9.34 14.53
CA THR A 170 -5.08 -9.79 15.67
C THR A 170 -4.81 -8.90 16.89
N GLY A 171 -5.87 -8.35 17.50
CA GLY A 171 -5.77 -7.42 18.64
C GLY A 171 -5.39 -5.99 18.26
N TYR A 172 -5.41 -5.66 16.97
CA TYR A 172 -5.27 -4.28 16.48
C TYR A 172 -6.62 -3.67 16.17
N ALA A 173 -6.68 -2.34 16.22
CA ALA A 173 -7.79 -1.52 15.77
C ALA A 173 -7.34 -0.60 14.63
N PHE A 174 -8.24 -0.33 13.68
CA PHE A 174 -8.03 0.67 12.65
C PHE A 174 -8.14 2.08 13.27
N ASP A 175 -7.13 2.92 13.06
CA ASP A 175 -7.12 4.31 13.53
C ASP A 175 -7.56 5.27 12.43
N SER A 176 -6.81 5.35 11.35
CA SER A 176 -6.99 6.39 10.35
C SER A 176 -6.53 5.97 8.96
N VAL A 177 -7.01 6.70 7.93
CA VAL A 177 -6.53 6.63 6.55
C VAL A 177 -6.14 8.01 6.07
N HIS A 178 -4.99 8.10 5.40
CA HIS A 178 -4.46 9.34 4.84
C HIS A 178 -4.18 9.18 3.35
N LEU A 179 -4.34 10.27 2.61
CA LEU A 179 -4.03 10.35 1.18
C LEU A 179 -2.78 11.20 1.01
N HIS A 180 -1.72 10.58 0.47
CA HIS A 180 -0.44 11.22 0.22
C HIS A 180 -0.20 11.33 -1.29
N GLU A 181 -0.24 12.55 -1.81
CA GLU A 181 -0.02 12.84 -3.24
C GLU A 181 1.48 12.96 -3.51
N CYS A 182 1.99 12.09 -4.39
CA CYS A 182 3.39 12.05 -4.79
C CYS A 182 3.53 12.56 -6.23
N ASP A 183 4.27 13.65 -6.44
CA ASP A 183 4.51 14.27 -7.76
C ASP A 183 5.71 13.63 -8.48
N TYR A 184 5.82 12.29 -8.42
CA TYR A 184 6.86 11.48 -9.05
C TYR A 184 6.30 10.10 -9.45
N ASN A 185 7.13 9.33 -10.17
CA ASN A 185 6.76 8.02 -10.69
C ASN A 185 6.57 6.99 -9.56
N TRP A 186 5.61 6.08 -9.71
CA TRP A 186 5.35 5.02 -8.74
C TRP A 186 6.55 4.07 -8.54
N LYS A 187 7.38 3.87 -9.58
CA LYS A 187 8.62 3.08 -9.46
C LYS A 187 9.65 3.80 -8.61
N THR A 188 9.75 5.13 -8.73
CA THR A 188 10.63 5.94 -7.89
C THR A 188 10.23 5.81 -6.42
N PHE A 189 8.94 5.80 -6.10
CA PHE A 189 8.47 5.50 -4.73
C PHE A 189 8.97 4.13 -4.25
N ILE A 190 8.73 3.07 -5.06
CA ILE A 190 9.13 1.70 -4.69
C ILE A 190 10.65 1.59 -4.57
N GLU A 191 11.42 2.26 -5.40
CA GLU A 191 12.89 2.25 -5.34
C GLU A 191 13.41 2.85 -4.05
N VAL A 192 12.92 4.03 -3.67
CA VAL A 192 13.26 4.66 -2.38
C VAL A 192 12.86 3.77 -1.22
N TYR A 193 11.67 3.16 -1.29
CA TYR A 193 11.16 2.28 -0.24
C TYR A 193 11.94 0.95 -0.09
N LEU A 194 12.57 0.44 -1.16
CA LEU A 194 13.23 -0.86 -1.20
C LEU A 194 14.77 -0.77 -1.11
N GLU A 195 15.30 0.28 -0.50
CA GLU A 195 16.73 0.38 -0.27
C GLU A 195 17.05 1.09 1.05
N ASP A 196 18.10 0.67 1.74
CA ASP A 196 18.52 1.21 3.03
C ASP A 196 19.76 2.11 2.93
N TYR A 197 20.32 2.26 1.73
CA TYR A 197 21.59 2.97 1.53
C TYR A 197 21.45 4.48 1.85
N HIS A 198 20.25 5.04 1.61
CA HIS A 198 19.94 6.43 1.94
C HIS A 198 19.51 6.65 3.39
N VAL A 199 19.12 5.60 4.15
CA VAL A 199 18.53 5.77 5.50
C VAL A 199 19.46 6.56 6.43
N ALA A 200 20.74 6.20 6.51
CA ALA A 200 21.67 6.87 7.39
C ALA A 200 21.93 8.35 7.03
N PRO A 201 22.16 8.72 5.75
CA PRO A 201 22.38 10.12 5.39
C PRO A 201 21.10 10.98 5.31
N ALA A 202 19.94 10.40 5.02
CA ALA A 202 18.72 11.17 4.74
C ALA A 202 17.73 11.21 5.91
N HIS A 203 17.71 10.17 6.77
CA HIS A 203 16.74 10.03 7.86
C HIS A 203 17.38 10.11 9.24
N PRO A 204 17.67 11.30 9.80
CA PRO A 204 18.26 11.42 11.11
C PRO A 204 17.37 10.86 12.23
N GLY A 205 16.05 10.85 12.03
CA GLY A 205 15.08 10.25 12.94
C GLY A 205 15.09 8.72 12.84
N LEU A 206 14.70 8.17 11.69
CA LEU A 206 14.62 6.74 11.44
C LEU A 206 16.00 6.06 11.57
N GLY A 207 17.04 6.62 10.99
CA GLY A 207 18.41 6.09 11.08
C GLY A 207 19.00 6.08 12.48
N GLY A 208 18.42 6.83 13.43
CA GLY A 208 18.69 6.72 14.87
C GLY A 208 17.85 5.67 15.59
N PHE A 209 16.76 5.20 14.96
CA PHE A 209 15.79 4.27 15.53
C PHE A 209 16.03 2.82 15.09
N VAL A 210 16.33 2.59 13.80
CA VAL A 210 16.61 1.26 13.21
C VAL A 210 18.09 1.06 12.93
N SER A 211 18.53 -0.20 12.90
CA SER A 211 19.90 -0.60 12.53
C SER A 211 19.93 -1.30 11.18
N CYS A 212 20.37 -0.60 10.14
CA CYS A 212 20.58 -1.18 8.81
C CYS A 212 21.79 -2.14 8.77
N ASP A 213 22.62 -2.21 9.82
CA ASP A 213 23.68 -3.23 9.94
C ASP A 213 23.11 -4.65 10.12
N ASP A 214 21.85 -4.76 10.61
CA ASP A 214 21.11 -6.02 10.76
C ASP A 214 20.08 -6.24 9.65
N LEU A 215 20.28 -5.61 8.48
CA LEU A 215 19.42 -5.77 7.32
C LEU A 215 19.39 -7.22 6.83
N ARG A 216 18.17 -7.73 6.60
CA ARG A 216 17.94 -9.04 6.00
C ARG A 216 16.80 -8.96 4.99
N TRP A 217 17.01 -9.63 3.87
CA TRP A 217 16.04 -9.77 2.80
C TRP A 217 15.49 -11.19 2.73
N GLU A 218 14.18 -11.28 2.44
CA GLU A 218 13.52 -12.50 2.00
C GLU A 218 12.76 -12.17 0.72
N PHE A 219 12.98 -12.96 -0.35
CA PHE A 219 12.40 -12.71 -1.65
C PHE A 219 11.46 -13.83 -2.08
N GLY A 220 10.26 -13.45 -2.50
CA GLY A 220 9.32 -14.33 -3.18
C GLY A 220 9.13 -13.96 -4.65
N LEU A 221 8.24 -14.68 -5.32
CA LEU A 221 7.97 -14.43 -6.74
C LEU A 221 7.34 -13.04 -6.97
N HIS A 222 6.49 -12.59 -6.04
CA HIS A 222 5.74 -11.34 -6.14
C HIS A 222 5.79 -10.51 -4.84
N HIS A 223 6.75 -10.76 -3.99
CA HIS A 223 6.95 -9.99 -2.77
C HIS A 223 8.42 -9.95 -2.37
N SER A 224 8.74 -9.00 -1.53
CA SER A 224 9.96 -8.94 -0.75
C SER A 224 9.64 -8.62 0.70
N VAL A 225 10.41 -9.16 1.62
CA VAL A 225 10.38 -8.81 3.03
C VAL A 225 11.74 -8.30 3.44
N GLN A 226 11.76 -7.13 4.04
CA GLN A 226 12.92 -6.50 4.61
C GLN A 226 12.78 -6.46 6.12
N THR A 227 13.80 -6.86 6.86
CA THR A 227 13.84 -6.72 8.32
C THR A 227 15.12 -6.05 8.74
N VAL A 228 15.01 -5.11 9.69
CA VAL A 228 16.15 -4.42 10.31
C VAL A 228 16.08 -4.53 11.82
N GLY A 229 17.22 -4.49 12.49
CA GLY A 229 17.29 -4.56 13.95
C GLY A 229 16.90 -3.25 14.63
N PRO A 230 16.55 -3.27 15.94
CA PRO A 230 16.44 -2.07 16.75
C PRO A 230 17.85 -1.54 17.06
N LYS A 231 18.06 -0.24 16.95
CA LYS A 231 19.36 0.38 17.23
C LYS A 231 19.53 0.60 18.73
N ASN A 232 20.59 -0.01 19.30
CA ASN A 232 20.98 0.17 20.71
C ASN A 232 19.79 0.11 21.70
N GLU A 233 18.96 -0.90 21.60
CA GLU A 233 17.75 -1.05 22.43
C GLU A 233 16.81 0.17 22.34
N LEU A 234 16.60 0.71 21.16
CA LEU A 234 15.89 1.96 20.89
C LEU A 234 16.67 3.20 21.37
N ALA A 235 17.87 3.42 20.82
CA ALA A 235 18.65 4.64 21.06
C ALA A 235 17.84 5.91 20.71
N LYS A 236 18.14 7.01 21.39
CA LYS A 236 17.44 8.28 21.15
C LYS A 236 17.71 8.78 19.72
N PRO A 237 16.68 8.88 18.87
CA PRO A 237 16.83 9.33 17.50
C PRO A 237 17.27 10.79 17.38
N GLY A 238 17.78 11.16 16.21
CA GLY A 238 18.25 12.50 15.90
C GLY A 238 17.15 13.56 15.76
N SER A 239 15.91 13.17 15.44
CA SER A 239 14.80 14.12 15.24
C SER A 239 13.90 14.28 16.47
N PRO A 240 13.21 15.43 16.63
CA PRO A 240 12.24 15.62 17.71
C PRO A 240 11.01 14.70 17.61
N ALA A 241 10.51 14.39 16.42
CA ALA A 241 9.36 13.54 16.21
C ALA A 241 9.66 12.10 16.63
N TYR A 242 10.77 11.55 16.16
CA TYR A 242 11.22 10.22 16.53
C TYR A 242 11.59 10.10 18.03
N ARG A 243 12.13 11.14 18.64
CA ARG A 243 12.36 11.15 20.10
C ARG A 243 11.05 11.05 20.88
N LYS A 244 10.04 11.80 20.46
CA LYS A 244 8.72 11.76 21.10
C LYS A 244 8.10 10.37 21.00
N TRP A 245 8.16 9.76 19.81
CA TRP A 245 7.69 8.40 19.62
C TRP A 245 8.49 7.37 20.42
N HIS A 246 9.82 7.44 20.39
CA HIS A 246 10.69 6.58 21.20
C HIS A 246 10.35 6.65 22.69
N ASP A 247 10.19 7.86 23.24
CA ASP A 247 9.84 8.05 24.65
C ASP A 247 8.44 7.46 24.95
N ALA A 248 7.48 7.56 24.02
CA ALA A 248 6.17 6.94 24.12
C ALA A 248 6.24 5.40 24.12
N VAL A 249 7.04 4.80 23.22
CA VAL A 249 7.29 3.35 23.19
C VAL A 249 7.87 2.87 24.53
N LEU A 250 8.88 3.58 25.06
CA LEU A 250 9.49 3.21 26.35
C LEU A 250 8.49 3.35 27.52
N ALA A 251 7.70 4.41 27.55
CA ALA A 251 6.68 4.62 28.58
C ALA A 251 5.61 3.52 28.55
N TYR A 252 5.11 3.16 27.38
CA TYR A 252 4.15 2.08 27.19
C TYR A 252 4.70 0.73 27.68
N ARG A 253 5.94 0.41 27.32
CA ARG A 253 6.61 -0.83 27.74
C ARG A 253 6.89 -0.89 29.23
N GLN A 254 7.29 0.22 29.87
CA GLN A 254 7.52 0.27 31.32
C GLN A 254 6.26 0.02 32.14
N GLY A 255 5.10 0.40 31.62
CA GLY A 255 3.79 0.09 32.22
C GLY A 255 3.38 -1.40 32.13
N ARG A 256 4.11 -2.20 31.35
CA ARG A 256 3.82 -3.62 31.09
C ARG A 256 5.05 -4.46 31.45
N PHE A 257 5.06 -5.04 32.64
CA PHE A 257 6.19 -5.81 33.21
C PHE A 257 6.67 -7.02 32.37
N ALA A 258 6.05 -7.34 31.25
CA ALA A 258 6.34 -8.52 30.43
C ALA A 258 6.57 -8.22 28.95
N ASP A 259 6.62 -6.96 28.53
CA ASP A 259 6.79 -6.66 27.11
C ASP A 259 8.28 -6.78 26.71
N PRO A 260 8.66 -7.78 25.89
CA PRO A 260 10.05 -8.01 25.54
C PRO A 260 10.59 -6.86 24.65
N VAL A 261 11.91 -6.71 24.62
CA VAL A 261 12.56 -5.83 23.64
C VAL A 261 12.17 -6.32 22.24
N PRO A 262 11.68 -5.46 21.33
CA PRO A 262 11.32 -5.87 19.98
C PRO A 262 12.50 -6.55 19.29
N ARG A 263 12.22 -7.66 18.61
CA ARG A 263 13.23 -8.39 17.83
C ARG A 263 13.70 -7.58 16.62
N HIS A 264 12.80 -6.78 16.07
CA HIS A 264 13.01 -5.95 14.89
C HIS A 264 12.84 -4.48 15.24
N GLY A 265 13.61 -3.61 14.58
CA GLY A 265 13.38 -2.17 14.58
C GLY A 265 12.26 -1.80 13.63
N ALA A 266 12.23 -2.47 12.46
CA ALA A 266 11.15 -2.41 11.49
C ALA A 266 11.09 -3.69 10.66
N ILE A 267 9.91 -3.93 10.05
CA ILE A 267 9.67 -4.95 9.04
C ILE A 267 8.90 -4.27 7.91
N TRP A 268 9.36 -4.44 6.67
CA TRP A 268 8.71 -3.93 5.48
C TRP A 268 8.43 -5.07 4.51
N LEU A 269 7.15 -5.46 4.39
CA LEU A 269 6.67 -6.40 3.38
C LEU A 269 6.16 -5.59 2.19
N THR A 270 6.70 -5.84 1.02
CA THR A 270 6.19 -5.30 -0.25
C THR A 270 5.53 -6.41 -1.07
N CYS A 271 4.23 -6.29 -1.32
CA CYS A 271 3.48 -7.12 -2.26
C CYS A 271 3.38 -6.39 -3.60
N TYR A 272 4.11 -6.88 -4.59
CA TYR A 272 4.13 -6.25 -5.92
C TYR A 272 2.78 -6.33 -6.64
N PRO A 273 2.37 -5.23 -7.34
CA PRO A 273 3.18 -4.05 -7.66
C PRO A 273 3.16 -2.94 -6.61
N ALA A 274 2.26 -2.91 -5.62
CA ALA A 274 1.92 -1.62 -5.04
C ALA A 274 1.40 -1.63 -3.60
N THR A 275 1.48 -2.73 -2.87
CA THR A 275 0.99 -2.79 -1.48
C THR A 275 2.14 -3.09 -0.54
N MET A 276 2.35 -2.22 0.44
CA MET A 276 3.34 -2.38 1.49
C MET A 276 2.63 -2.60 2.82
N VAL A 277 3.15 -3.49 3.65
CA VAL A 277 2.75 -3.70 5.03
C VAL A 277 3.97 -3.49 5.90
N GLU A 278 3.87 -2.54 6.82
CA GLU A 278 4.97 -2.08 7.64
C GLU A 278 4.67 -2.39 9.10
N TRP A 279 5.64 -2.96 9.77
CA TRP A 279 5.58 -3.14 11.20
C TRP A 279 6.68 -2.31 11.87
N TYR A 280 6.27 -1.57 12.87
CA TYR A 280 7.16 -0.93 13.83
C TYR A 280 6.69 -1.28 15.23
N PRO A 281 7.47 -1.01 16.31
CA PRO A 281 7.03 -1.30 17.66
C PRO A 281 5.65 -0.74 17.99
N HIS A 282 4.66 -1.63 18.12
CA HIS A 282 3.26 -1.35 18.46
C HIS A 282 2.47 -0.58 17.37
N VAL A 283 2.84 -0.70 16.12
CA VAL A 283 2.06 -0.18 14.99
C VAL A 283 2.17 -1.08 13.77
N LEU A 284 1.08 -1.20 13.02
CA LEU A 284 1.04 -1.74 11.67
C LEU A 284 0.53 -0.65 10.73
N VAL A 285 1.20 -0.50 9.60
CA VAL A 285 0.81 0.44 8.54
C VAL A 285 0.59 -0.33 7.25
N VAL A 286 -0.47 0.01 6.52
CA VAL A 286 -0.68 -0.48 5.16
C VAL A 286 -0.63 0.70 4.21
N SER A 287 0.30 0.65 3.27
CA SER A 287 0.54 1.68 2.26
C SER A 287 0.22 1.11 0.89
N THR A 288 -0.56 1.82 0.06
CA THR A 288 -0.97 1.32 -1.26
C THR A 288 -0.87 2.39 -2.33
N LEU A 289 -0.08 2.10 -3.37
CA LEU A 289 0.13 3.04 -4.47
C LEU A 289 -0.96 2.92 -5.54
N HIS A 290 -1.45 4.07 -5.94
CA HIS A 290 -2.40 4.26 -7.04
C HIS A 290 -1.79 5.19 -8.10
N PRO A 291 -1.04 4.68 -9.09
CA PRO A 291 -0.46 5.51 -10.14
C PRO A 291 -1.53 6.25 -10.95
N ARG A 292 -1.42 7.57 -11.01
CA ARG A 292 -2.34 8.50 -11.69
C ARG A 292 -1.82 8.95 -13.05
N GLY A 293 -0.51 8.93 -13.22
CA GLY A 293 0.21 9.32 -14.42
C GLY A 293 1.67 8.91 -14.32
N PRO A 294 2.47 9.08 -15.38
CA PRO A 294 3.90 8.75 -15.34
C PRO A 294 4.65 9.45 -14.21
N GLN A 295 4.22 10.65 -13.84
CA GLN A 295 4.85 11.48 -12.80
C GLN A 295 3.85 11.87 -11.71
N LYS A 296 2.88 11.00 -11.44
CA LYS A 296 1.90 11.25 -10.39
C LYS A 296 1.41 9.95 -9.79
N THR A 297 1.58 9.82 -8.49
CA THR A 297 1.16 8.67 -7.70
C THR A 297 0.36 9.14 -6.49
N LEU A 298 -0.71 8.46 -6.16
CA LEU A 298 -1.40 8.62 -4.89
C LEU A 298 -1.03 7.44 -4.00
N ASN A 299 -0.49 7.69 -2.82
CA ASN A 299 -0.31 6.69 -1.78
C ASN A 299 -1.44 6.79 -0.77
N VAL A 300 -2.12 5.67 -0.50
CA VAL A 300 -3.14 5.55 0.55
C VAL A 300 -2.48 4.84 1.73
N VAL A 301 -2.42 5.51 2.88
CA VAL A 301 -1.75 5.03 4.09
C VAL A 301 -2.79 4.81 5.19
N GLU A 302 -2.84 3.59 5.72
CA GLU A 302 -3.75 3.18 6.78
C GLU A 302 -2.96 2.80 8.03
N PHE A 303 -3.36 3.31 9.20
CA PHE A 303 -2.71 3.06 10.48
C PHE A 303 -3.54 2.15 11.37
N TYR A 304 -2.86 1.19 12.00
CA TYR A 304 -3.44 0.21 12.92
C TYR A 304 -2.58 0.12 14.18
N TYR A 305 -3.22 0.20 15.34
CA TYR A 305 -2.55 0.12 16.64
C TYR A 305 -3.18 -0.99 17.48
N PRO A 306 -2.44 -1.60 18.43
CA PRO A 306 -3.05 -2.43 19.47
C PRO A 306 -4.28 -1.74 20.07
N GLU A 307 -5.34 -2.52 20.34
CA GLU A 307 -6.64 -1.98 20.78
C GLU A 307 -6.54 -1.05 21.98
N ASP A 308 -5.64 -1.34 22.92
CA ASP A 308 -5.42 -0.54 24.11
C ASP A 308 -4.65 0.77 23.82
N ILE A 309 -3.68 0.75 22.91
CA ILE A 309 -3.02 1.99 22.44
C ILE A 309 -4.04 2.85 21.70
N HIS A 310 -4.80 2.27 20.77
CA HIS A 310 -5.83 3.00 20.05
C HIS A 310 -6.87 3.64 20.99
N ALA A 311 -7.29 2.92 22.05
CA ALA A 311 -8.33 3.39 22.97
C ALA A 311 -7.85 4.39 24.01
N PHE A 312 -6.59 4.30 24.48
CA PHE A 312 -6.15 5.00 25.69
C PHE A 312 -4.86 5.81 25.54
N GLU A 313 -4.06 5.60 24.46
CA GLU A 313 -2.72 6.19 24.31
C GLU A 313 -2.66 7.13 23.09
N ARG A 314 -3.55 8.13 23.05
CA ARG A 314 -3.62 9.04 21.89
C ARG A 314 -2.30 9.78 21.63
N GLU A 315 -1.54 10.12 22.67
CA GLU A 315 -0.22 10.76 22.53
C GLU A 315 0.81 9.85 21.87
N PHE A 316 0.72 8.53 22.07
CA PHE A 316 1.53 7.54 21.37
C PHE A 316 1.22 7.56 19.86
N VAL A 317 -0.07 7.47 19.52
CA VAL A 317 -0.54 7.47 18.11
C VAL A 317 -0.07 8.73 17.38
N GLU A 318 -0.27 9.91 18.00
CA GLU A 318 0.15 11.19 17.39
C GLU A 318 1.67 11.32 17.25
N ALA A 319 2.44 10.77 18.18
CA ALA A 319 3.89 10.81 18.14
C ALA A 319 4.43 9.90 17.02
N GLU A 320 3.86 8.71 16.88
CA GLU A 320 4.24 7.76 15.85
C GLU A 320 3.88 8.29 14.45
N GLN A 321 2.64 8.74 14.23
CA GLN A 321 2.23 9.31 12.95
C GLN A 321 3.08 10.54 12.56
N ALA A 322 3.47 11.38 13.54
CA ALA A 322 4.36 12.50 13.26
C ALA A 322 5.76 12.04 12.80
N ALA A 323 6.31 10.97 13.39
CA ALA A 323 7.57 10.38 12.97
C ALA A 323 7.46 9.73 11.58
N TYR A 324 6.38 9.01 11.30
CA TYR A 324 6.09 8.43 10.00
C TYR A 324 6.05 9.50 8.88
N TRP A 325 5.30 10.59 9.11
CA TRP A 325 5.18 11.67 8.12
C TRP A 325 6.46 12.50 7.96
N GLU A 326 7.33 12.55 8.98
CA GLU A 326 8.66 13.13 8.85
C GLU A 326 9.48 12.34 7.82
N THR A 327 9.54 11.01 7.96
CA THR A 327 10.24 10.12 7.01
C THR A 327 9.64 10.21 5.61
N CYS A 328 8.31 10.17 5.47
CA CYS A 328 7.66 10.33 4.16
C CYS A 328 8.05 11.66 3.47
N GLY A 329 8.16 12.76 4.21
CA GLY A 329 8.57 14.05 3.66
C GLY A 329 10.04 14.08 3.22
N GLU A 330 10.92 13.36 3.94
CA GLU A 330 12.32 13.19 3.56
C GLU A 330 12.45 12.32 2.30
N ASP A 331 11.65 11.24 2.19
CA ASP A 331 11.59 10.37 1.01
C ASP A 331 11.05 11.11 -0.23
N ASP A 332 10.04 11.97 -0.06
CA ASP A 332 9.51 12.80 -1.14
C ASP A 332 10.60 13.70 -1.74
N GLU A 333 11.43 14.32 -0.91
CA GLU A 333 12.54 15.15 -1.36
C GLU A 333 13.55 14.34 -2.17
N ILE A 334 13.88 13.11 -1.74
CA ILE A 334 14.77 12.20 -2.46
C ILE A 334 14.17 11.81 -3.81
N ALA A 335 12.91 11.35 -3.81
CA ALA A 335 12.20 10.91 -5.00
C ALA A 335 12.09 12.01 -6.05
N LEU A 336 11.76 13.24 -5.63
CA LEU A 336 11.69 14.40 -6.51
C LEU A 336 13.06 14.75 -7.13
N ARG A 337 14.16 14.63 -6.36
CA ARG A 337 15.52 14.84 -6.87
C ARG A 337 15.91 13.76 -7.88
N MET A 338 15.56 12.49 -7.63
CA MET A 338 15.81 11.38 -8.55
C MET A 338 15.09 11.62 -9.88
N ASP A 339 13.79 11.94 -9.86
CA ASP A 339 13.02 12.18 -11.08
C ASP A 339 13.45 13.45 -11.81
N ALA A 340 13.87 14.48 -11.09
CA ALA A 340 14.46 15.69 -11.72
C ALA A 340 15.79 15.37 -12.43
N GLY A 341 16.66 14.56 -11.82
CA GLY A 341 17.92 14.11 -12.43
C GLY A 341 17.68 13.24 -13.66
N ARG A 342 16.76 12.27 -13.57
CA ARG A 342 16.35 11.42 -14.70
C ARG A 342 15.78 12.23 -15.86
N ARG A 343 14.96 13.23 -15.57
CA ARG A 343 14.42 14.15 -16.58
C ARG A 343 15.54 14.91 -17.31
N ALA A 344 16.50 15.42 -16.57
CA ALA A 344 17.64 16.14 -17.16
C ALA A 344 18.51 15.21 -18.04
N LEU A 345 18.68 13.94 -17.68
CA LEU A 345 19.33 12.94 -18.54
C LEU A 345 18.53 12.70 -19.81
N MET A 346 17.23 12.42 -19.68
CA MET A 346 16.34 12.16 -20.81
C MET A 346 16.31 13.32 -21.82
N GLU A 347 16.24 14.58 -21.35
CA GLU A 347 16.22 15.79 -22.18
C GLU A 347 17.52 15.95 -22.99
N ARG A 348 18.65 15.47 -22.48
CA ARG A 348 19.94 15.46 -23.21
C ARG A 348 20.13 14.24 -24.09
N GLY A 349 19.24 13.25 -24.02
CA GLY A 349 19.35 11.97 -24.71
C GLY A 349 20.35 11.02 -24.07
N ASP A 350 20.66 11.22 -22.79
CA ASP A 350 21.50 10.32 -21.98
C ASP A 350 20.64 9.26 -21.30
N ASP A 351 21.17 8.05 -21.17
CA ASP A 351 20.54 6.94 -20.46
C ASP A 351 21.61 6.24 -19.61
N ASP A 352 22.09 6.95 -18.60
CA ASP A 352 23.15 6.47 -17.71
C ASP A 352 22.50 5.86 -16.45
N ALA A 353 22.41 4.54 -16.43
CA ALA A 353 21.86 3.77 -15.31
C ALA A 353 22.95 3.38 -14.32
N GLY A 354 22.71 3.61 -13.02
CA GLY A 354 23.65 3.30 -11.96
C GLY A 354 23.75 1.81 -11.64
N PRO A 355 24.82 1.38 -10.92
CA PRO A 355 24.89 0.05 -10.34
C PRO A 355 24.03 -0.09 -9.10
N TYR A 356 23.90 -1.32 -8.58
CA TYR A 356 23.30 -1.59 -7.27
C TYR A 356 24.38 -1.77 -6.20
N GLN A 357 24.09 -1.31 -4.99
CA GLN A 357 24.87 -1.58 -3.79
C GLN A 357 24.25 -2.77 -3.03
N SER A 358 25.00 -3.86 -2.88
CA SER A 358 24.55 -5.00 -2.08
C SER A 358 25.17 -4.94 -0.66
N PRO A 359 24.44 -5.25 0.42
CA PRO A 359 23.06 -5.78 0.41
C PRO A 359 21.96 -4.70 0.48
N MET A 360 22.28 -3.39 0.55
CA MET A 360 21.31 -2.35 0.90
C MET A 360 20.30 -2.07 -0.21
N GLU A 361 20.64 -2.33 -1.49
CA GLU A 361 19.76 -2.13 -2.65
C GLU A 361 19.29 -3.45 -3.30
N ASP A 362 19.48 -4.59 -2.63
CA ASP A 362 19.05 -5.90 -3.15
C ASP A 362 17.53 -5.96 -3.37
N GLY A 363 16.75 -5.28 -2.52
CA GLY A 363 15.30 -5.17 -2.68
C GLY A 363 14.89 -4.41 -3.94
N MET A 364 15.56 -3.30 -4.23
CA MET A 364 15.37 -2.52 -5.46
C MET A 364 15.76 -3.33 -6.70
N GLN A 365 16.88 -4.06 -6.67
CA GLN A 365 17.27 -4.95 -7.76
C GLN A 365 16.20 -6.02 -8.01
N GLN A 366 15.72 -6.69 -6.97
CA GLN A 366 14.65 -7.70 -7.07
C GLN A 366 13.36 -7.12 -7.67
N PHE A 367 12.99 -5.90 -7.31
CA PHE A 367 11.84 -5.20 -7.88
C PHE A 367 12.04 -4.95 -9.39
N HIS A 368 13.21 -4.49 -9.82
CA HIS A 368 13.50 -4.26 -11.25
C HIS A 368 13.46 -5.55 -12.05
N GLU A 369 14.00 -6.65 -11.51
CA GLU A 369 13.94 -7.98 -12.14
C GLU A 369 12.49 -8.50 -12.23
N TRP A 370 11.70 -8.32 -11.16
CA TRP A 370 10.28 -8.60 -11.15
C TRP A 370 9.55 -7.78 -12.23
N TYR A 371 9.78 -6.48 -12.25
CA TYR A 371 9.18 -5.56 -13.22
C TYR A 371 9.48 -5.99 -14.67
N ALA A 372 10.74 -6.23 -14.99
CA ALA A 372 11.17 -6.66 -16.32
C ALA A 372 10.49 -7.97 -16.74
N ARG A 373 10.43 -8.96 -15.84
CA ARG A 373 9.77 -10.25 -16.07
C ARG A 373 8.27 -10.09 -16.35
N GLU A 374 7.56 -9.32 -15.52
CA GLU A 374 6.11 -9.13 -15.68
C GLU A 374 5.77 -8.30 -16.92
N MET A 375 6.60 -7.33 -17.28
CA MET A 375 6.41 -6.53 -18.49
C MET A 375 6.69 -7.29 -19.78
N GLN A 376 7.45 -8.39 -19.74
CA GLN A 376 7.66 -9.29 -20.90
C GLN A 376 6.51 -10.26 -21.16
N ARG A 377 5.61 -10.45 -20.19
CA ARG A 377 4.44 -11.34 -20.39
C ARG A 377 3.56 -10.81 -21.52
N THR A 378 3.52 -11.52 -22.61
CA THR A 378 2.54 -11.34 -23.70
C THR A 378 1.22 -11.99 -23.26
N ARG A 379 0.22 -11.18 -23.04
CA ARG A 379 -1.17 -11.62 -22.84
C ARG A 379 -2.00 -11.32 -24.07
#